data_03d2a33e54b6f5f307c96044199f8849
#
_entry.id   03d2a33e54b6f5f307c96044199f8849
#
_cell.length_a   1.000
_cell.length_b   1.000
_cell.length_c   1.000
_cell.angle_alpha   90.00
_cell.angle_beta   90.00
_cell.angle_gamma   90.00
#
_symmetry.space_group_name_H-M   'P 1'
#
loop_
_entity.id
_entity.type
_entity.pdbx_description
1 polymer ?
#
loop_
_entity_poly.entity_id
_entity_poly.type
_entity_poly.pdbx_seq_one_letter_code
_entity_poly.pdbx_strand_id
1 'polypeptide(L)'
;RSPLGRSDLMLALAGFVFLVVLAYGYSQIFSARGAFMQMGVTIGTIMVANVLMIIIPGQSKVVVALKAGKTPDPRYGARGKQRSLHNNYLTLPVIFVMIGGHYPMVFATDYAWAILGLVLLIGAVIRHFFNTKHKGLAPPYWTWLVAVIFTGFAIMLSQLGAPQVKYDQSAHASPAALHQASVELVIERCASCHASKPGWDGLAF
;
A
#
# COMPACT_ATOMS: atom_id res chain seq x y z
N ARG A 1 13.73 23.43 -11.47
CA ARG A 1 12.56 22.59 -11.08
C ARG A 1 12.12 21.80 -12.30
N SER A 2 11.94 20.47 -12.17
CA SER A 2 11.35 19.70 -13.26
C SER A 2 9.91 20.18 -13.54
N PRO A 3 9.41 20.08 -14.77
CA PRO A 3 8.04 20.46 -15.12
C PRO A 3 7.00 19.72 -14.25
N LEU A 4 7.25 18.46 -13.91
CA LEU A 4 6.41 17.61 -13.05
C LEU A 4 6.24 18.20 -11.63
N GLY A 5 7.26 18.85 -11.08
CA GLY A 5 7.21 19.43 -9.74
C GLY A 5 6.47 20.77 -9.65
N ARG A 6 5.94 21.30 -10.75
CA ARG A 6 5.18 22.56 -10.79
C ARG A 6 3.69 22.34 -10.50
N SER A 7 3.15 21.18 -10.83
CA SER A 7 1.74 20.83 -10.61
C SER A 7 1.64 19.67 -9.63
N ASP A 8 0.91 19.86 -8.54
CA ASP A 8 0.66 18.81 -7.54
C ASP A 8 -0.07 17.63 -8.15
N LEU A 9 -1.02 17.89 -9.07
CA LEU A 9 -1.78 16.85 -9.75
C LEU A 9 -0.90 16.02 -10.69
N MET A 10 -0.07 16.66 -11.50
CA MET A 10 0.85 15.94 -12.40
C MET A 10 1.84 15.07 -11.62
N LEU A 11 2.35 15.57 -10.51
CA LEU A 11 3.25 14.82 -9.65
C LEU A 11 2.54 13.63 -8.98
N ALA A 12 1.29 13.82 -8.54
CA ALA A 12 0.49 12.75 -7.96
C ALA A 12 0.16 11.66 -8.99
N LEU A 13 -0.25 12.04 -10.20
CA LEU A 13 -0.54 11.09 -11.29
C LEU A 13 0.72 10.32 -11.72
N ALA A 14 1.84 11.01 -11.90
CA ALA A 14 3.11 10.35 -12.24
C ALA A 14 3.55 9.39 -11.13
N GLY A 15 3.42 9.80 -9.87
CA GLY A 15 3.69 8.94 -8.72
C GLY A 15 2.77 7.72 -8.65
N PHE A 16 1.48 7.92 -8.93
CA PHE A 16 0.51 6.82 -8.98
C PHE A 16 0.86 5.80 -10.06
N VAL A 17 1.09 6.26 -11.30
CA VAL A 17 1.50 5.38 -12.42
C VAL A 17 2.79 4.64 -12.08
N PHE A 18 3.79 5.33 -11.52
CA PHE A 18 5.04 4.71 -11.09
C PHE A 18 4.80 3.59 -10.04
N LEU A 19 3.97 3.83 -9.03
CA LEU A 19 3.66 2.84 -8.01
C LEU A 19 2.88 1.64 -8.57
N VAL A 20 1.96 1.85 -9.52
CA VAL A 20 1.22 0.75 -10.18
C VAL A 20 2.14 -0.09 -11.05
N VAL A 21 3.04 0.53 -11.81
CA VAL A 21 4.05 -0.18 -12.61
C VAL A 21 4.99 -1.00 -11.72
N LEU A 22 5.43 -0.44 -10.59
CA LEU A 22 6.21 -1.19 -9.61
C LEU A 22 5.43 -2.34 -8.99
N ALA A 23 4.15 -2.13 -8.65
CA ALA A 23 3.29 -3.19 -8.11
C ALA A 23 3.18 -4.38 -9.08
N TYR A 24 2.99 -4.09 -10.37
CA TYR A 24 3.00 -5.11 -11.41
C TYR A 24 4.37 -5.79 -11.51
N GLY A 25 5.46 -5.03 -11.57
CA GLY A 25 6.81 -5.58 -11.63
C GLY A 25 7.15 -6.47 -10.42
N TYR A 26 6.77 -6.05 -9.22
CA TYR A 26 6.97 -6.85 -8.01
C TYR A 26 6.15 -8.14 -8.03
N SER A 27 4.94 -8.12 -8.58
CA SER A 27 4.12 -9.33 -8.72
C SER A 27 4.71 -10.37 -9.69
N GLN A 28 5.63 -9.96 -10.58
CA GLN A 28 6.31 -10.88 -11.49
C GLN A 28 7.58 -11.50 -10.89
N ILE A 29 8.16 -10.86 -9.87
CA ILE A 29 9.46 -11.26 -9.30
C ILE A 29 9.31 -11.92 -7.95
N PHE A 30 8.40 -11.41 -7.11
CA PHE A 30 8.20 -11.86 -5.74
C PHE A 30 6.90 -12.68 -5.63
N SER A 31 6.84 -13.53 -4.60
CA SER A 31 5.55 -14.10 -4.19
C SER A 31 4.54 -12.99 -3.91
N ALA A 32 3.25 -13.30 -4.01
CA ALA A 32 2.18 -12.31 -3.83
C ALA A 32 2.32 -11.52 -2.51
N ARG A 33 2.61 -12.21 -1.39
CA ARG A 33 2.90 -11.58 -0.10
C ARG A 33 4.17 -10.71 -0.14
N GLY A 34 5.22 -11.22 -0.79
CA GLY A 34 6.48 -10.49 -0.95
C GLY A 34 6.30 -9.20 -1.75
N ALA A 35 5.51 -9.23 -2.82
CA ALA A 35 5.19 -8.04 -3.63
C ALA A 35 4.49 -6.95 -2.79
N PHE A 36 3.53 -7.34 -1.94
CA PHE A 36 2.87 -6.41 -1.00
C PHE A 36 3.86 -5.80 -0.01
N MET A 37 4.73 -6.61 0.60
CA MET A 37 5.75 -6.11 1.52
C MET A 37 6.71 -5.14 0.84
N GLN A 38 7.22 -5.48 -0.36
CA GLN A 38 8.12 -4.60 -1.12
C GLN A 38 7.43 -3.29 -1.50
N MET A 39 6.15 -3.32 -1.81
CA MET A 39 5.37 -2.12 -2.07
C MET A 39 5.27 -1.24 -0.82
N GLY A 40 5.03 -1.83 0.35
CA GLY A 40 5.04 -1.13 1.64
C GLY A 40 6.39 -0.47 1.93
N VAL A 41 7.49 -1.20 1.72
CA VAL A 41 8.86 -0.68 1.87
C VAL A 41 9.11 0.49 0.91
N THR A 42 8.70 0.36 -0.35
CA THR A 42 8.87 1.44 -1.36
C THR A 42 8.13 2.71 -0.95
N ILE A 43 6.84 2.60 -0.60
CA ILE A 43 6.04 3.75 -0.18
C ILE A 43 6.61 4.36 1.10
N GLY A 44 6.93 3.53 2.09
CA GLY A 44 7.54 3.98 3.35
C GLY A 44 8.86 4.70 3.14
N THR A 45 9.72 4.19 2.27
CA THR A 45 11.00 4.83 1.90
C THR A 45 10.78 6.19 1.26
N ILE A 46 9.84 6.32 0.33
CA ILE A 46 9.48 7.61 -0.27
C ILE A 46 9.02 8.60 0.81
N MET A 47 8.17 8.15 1.73
CA MET A 47 7.67 8.99 2.82
C MET A 47 8.79 9.46 3.75
N VAL A 48 9.68 8.57 4.16
CA VAL A 48 10.83 8.87 5.02
C VAL A 48 11.81 9.80 4.29
N ALA A 49 12.12 9.54 3.03
CA ALA A 49 12.98 10.39 2.22
C ALA A 49 12.43 11.83 2.10
N ASN A 50 11.12 11.99 1.90
CA ASN A 50 10.48 13.31 1.92
C ASN A 50 10.72 14.04 3.24
N VAL A 51 10.63 13.34 4.38
CA VAL A 51 10.87 13.94 5.70
C VAL A 51 12.33 14.32 5.89
N LEU A 52 13.23 13.36 5.72
CA LEU A 52 14.66 13.53 6.04
C LEU A 52 15.37 14.47 5.06
N MET A 53 15.04 14.41 3.77
CA MET A 53 15.78 15.14 2.74
C MET A 53 15.17 16.52 2.41
N ILE A 54 13.88 16.72 2.68
CA ILE A 54 13.19 17.95 2.26
C ILE A 54 12.54 18.68 3.42
N ILE A 55 11.72 17.99 4.23
CA ILE A 55 10.94 18.65 5.28
C ILE A 55 11.86 19.12 6.40
N ILE A 56 12.65 18.25 7.01
CA ILE A 56 13.53 18.59 8.13
C ILE A 56 14.55 19.67 7.74
N PRO A 57 15.32 19.55 6.63
CA PRO A 57 16.29 20.57 6.26
C PRO A 57 15.64 21.92 5.92
N GLY A 58 14.45 21.90 5.31
CA GLY A 58 13.68 23.11 5.03
C GLY A 58 13.21 23.81 6.30
N GLN A 59 12.62 23.06 7.24
CA GLN A 59 12.15 23.58 8.52
C GLN A 59 13.31 24.12 9.39
N SER A 60 14.46 23.44 9.41
CA SER A 60 15.64 23.93 10.11
C SER A 60 16.07 25.31 9.63
N LYS A 61 16.09 25.55 8.31
CA LYS A 61 16.41 26.86 7.72
C LYS A 61 15.39 27.94 8.10
N VAL A 62 14.11 27.59 8.14
CA VAL A 62 13.03 28.49 8.58
C VAL A 62 13.24 28.88 10.05
N VAL A 63 13.49 27.92 10.94
CA VAL A 63 13.72 28.17 12.36
C VAL A 63 14.96 29.05 12.60
N VAL A 64 16.06 28.77 11.90
CA VAL A 64 17.29 29.59 12.01
C VAL A 64 17.02 31.02 11.60
N ALA A 65 16.32 31.27 10.49
CA ALA A 65 15.97 32.62 10.03
C ALA A 65 15.10 33.37 11.07
N LEU A 66 14.07 32.69 11.62
CA LEU A 66 13.19 33.27 12.65
C LEU A 66 13.96 33.62 13.92
N LYS A 67 14.86 32.74 14.40
CA LYS A 67 15.71 33.03 15.56
C LYS A 67 16.64 34.20 15.35
N ALA A 68 17.05 34.44 14.09
CA ALA A 68 17.87 35.59 13.73
C ALA A 68 17.05 36.86 13.45
N GLY A 69 15.75 36.88 13.71
CA GLY A 69 14.85 38.02 13.45
C GLY A 69 14.64 38.30 11.96
N LYS A 70 14.99 37.35 11.06
CA LYS A 70 14.88 37.50 9.60
C LYS A 70 13.64 36.80 9.08
N THR A 71 13.06 37.34 8.00
CA THR A 71 11.97 36.71 7.29
C THR A 71 12.48 35.45 6.55
N PRO A 72 11.92 34.24 6.82
CA PRO A 72 12.34 33.04 6.13
C PRO A 72 11.97 33.04 4.64
N ASP A 73 12.77 32.38 3.81
CA ASP A 73 12.43 32.18 2.40
C ASP A 73 11.17 31.28 2.31
N PRO A 74 10.06 31.77 1.71
CA PRO A 74 8.79 31.05 1.64
C PRO A 74 8.87 29.73 0.86
N ARG A 75 9.90 29.56 0.02
CA ARG A 75 10.11 28.33 -0.76
C ARG A 75 10.32 27.11 0.13
N TYR A 76 10.94 27.24 1.30
CA TYR A 76 11.15 26.12 2.21
C TYR A 76 9.83 25.64 2.81
N GLY A 77 8.99 26.57 3.26
CA GLY A 77 7.65 26.27 3.76
C GLY A 77 6.74 25.62 2.70
N ALA A 78 6.72 26.18 1.51
CA ALA A 78 5.92 25.65 0.39
C ALA A 78 6.33 24.23 0.00
N ARG A 79 7.64 23.94 -0.09
CA ARG A 79 8.14 22.59 -0.38
C ARG A 79 7.81 21.61 0.73
N GLY A 80 8.03 21.99 1.99
CA GLY A 80 7.69 21.16 3.14
C GLY A 80 6.22 20.82 3.17
N LYS A 81 5.33 21.79 2.95
CA LYS A 81 3.88 21.60 2.87
C LYS A 81 3.48 20.62 1.76
N GLN A 82 4.04 20.78 0.55
CA GLN A 82 3.78 19.89 -0.58
C GLN A 82 4.16 18.44 -0.24
N ARG A 83 5.36 18.20 0.30
CA ARG A 83 5.83 16.86 0.65
C ARG A 83 5.07 16.25 1.81
N SER A 84 4.72 17.04 2.80
CA SER A 84 3.85 16.60 3.90
C SER A 84 2.46 16.18 3.40
N LEU A 85 1.91 16.92 2.44
CA LEU A 85 0.63 16.57 1.83
C LEU A 85 0.71 15.24 1.06
N HIS A 86 1.78 15.01 0.29
CA HIS A 86 1.98 13.73 -0.41
C HIS A 86 2.10 12.57 0.58
N ASN A 87 2.88 12.72 1.64
CA ASN A 87 2.98 11.70 2.69
C ASN A 87 1.61 11.43 3.34
N ASN A 88 0.81 12.48 3.55
CA ASN A 88 -0.54 12.32 4.10
C ASN A 88 -1.43 11.46 3.20
N TYR A 89 -1.38 11.65 1.86
CA TYR A 89 -2.13 10.80 0.92
C TYR A 89 -1.63 9.35 0.89
N LEU A 90 -0.34 9.11 1.11
CA LEU A 90 0.24 7.76 1.14
C LEU A 90 0.04 7.02 2.47
N THR A 91 -0.40 7.70 3.52
CA THR A 91 -0.52 7.10 4.87
C THR A 91 -1.49 5.91 4.91
N LEU A 92 -2.71 6.06 4.37
CA LEU A 92 -3.69 4.97 4.37
C LEU A 92 -3.25 3.79 3.50
N PRO A 93 -2.76 4.01 2.26
CA PRO A 93 -2.22 2.93 1.45
C PRO A 93 -1.08 2.15 2.12
N VAL A 94 -0.09 2.83 2.71
CA VAL A 94 1.05 2.13 3.33
C VAL A 94 0.61 1.30 4.53
N ILE A 95 -0.28 1.82 5.37
CA ILE A 95 -0.83 1.07 6.50
C ILE A 95 -1.59 -0.16 6.01
N PHE A 96 -2.45 0.00 4.99
CA PHE A 96 -3.20 -1.13 4.44
C PHE A 96 -2.27 -2.21 3.90
N VAL A 97 -1.24 -1.84 3.14
CA VAL A 97 -0.29 -2.80 2.56
C VAL A 97 0.50 -3.53 3.64
N MET A 98 0.88 -2.85 4.72
CA MET A 98 1.57 -3.48 5.85
C MET A 98 0.67 -4.47 6.60
N ILE A 99 -0.59 -4.12 6.85
CA ILE A 99 -1.56 -5.00 7.52
C ILE A 99 -2.04 -6.09 6.55
N GLY A 100 -2.24 -5.76 5.28
CA GLY A 100 -2.73 -6.66 4.23
C GLY A 100 -1.89 -7.92 4.05
N GLY A 101 -0.60 -7.86 4.38
CA GLY A 101 0.29 -9.04 4.37
C GLY A 101 -0.11 -10.17 5.33
N HIS A 102 -1.03 -9.92 6.27
CA HIS A 102 -1.61 -10.91 7.18
C HIS A 102 -2.92 -11.52 6.66
N TYR A 103 -3.48 -11.00 5.56
CA TYR A 103 -4.77 -11.44 5.02
C TYR A 103 -4.59 -12.02 3.61
N PRO A 104 -4.46 -13.35 3.45
CA PRO A 104 -4.22 -13.99 2.15
C PRO A 104 -5.22 -13.61 1.07
N MET A 105 -6.48 -13.42 1.42
CA MET A 105 -7.53 -13.05 0.48
C MET A 105 -7.26 -11.73 -0.27
N VAL A 106 -6.37 -10.87 0.24
CA VAL A 106 -6.02 -9.59 -0.40
C VAL A 106 -4.96 -9.77 -1.48
N PHE A 107 -4.04 -10.71 -1.31
CA PHE A 107 -2.89 -10.90 -2.19
C PHE A 107 -2.84 -12.25 -2.92
N ALA A 108 -3.59 -13.28 -2.47
CA ALA A 108 -3.62 -14.60 -3.10
C ALA A 108 -4.52 -14.61 -4.36
N THR A 109 -4.24 -13.72 -5.29
CA THR A 109 -4.98 -13.54 -6.54
C THR A 109 -4.02 -13.04 -7.63
N ASP A 110 -4.24 -13.42 -8.89
CA ASP A 110 -3.48 -12.94 -10.04
C ASP A 110 -3.61 -11.43 -10.25
N TYR A 111 -4.66 -10.83 -9.67
CA TYR A 111 -4.94 -9.40 -9.76
C TYR A 111 -4.41 -8.60 -8.55
N ALA A 112 -3.51 -9.16 -7.75
CA ALA A 112 -2.96 -8.50 -6.56
C ALA A 112 -2.36 -7.11 -6.85
N TRP A 113 -1.69 -6.93 -7.99
CA TRP A 113 -1.15 -5.64 -8.44
C TRP A 113 -2.26 -4.60 -8.71
N ALA A 114 -3.38 -5.03 -9.29
CA ALA A 114 -4.52 -4.14 -9.55
C ALA A 114 -5.24 -3.76 -8.24
N ILE A 115 -5.35 -4.70 -7.30
CA ILE A 115 -5.86 -4.43 -5.94
C ILE A 115 -4.99 -3.40 -5.25
N LEU A 116 -3.66 -3.50 -5.36
CA LEU A 116 -2.73 -2.47 -4.84
C LEU A 116 -3.01 -1.09 -5.45
N GLY A 117 -3.22 -1.01 -6.76
CA GLY A 117 -3.61 0.23 -7.44
C GLY A 117 -4.93 0.81 -6.90
N LEU A 118 -5.95 -0.04 -6.71
CA LEU A 118 -7.22 0.38 -6.11
C LEU A 118 -7.06 0.87 -4.67
N VAL A 119 -6.24 0.21 -3.86
CA VAL A 119 -5.93 0.63 -2.48
C VAL A 119 -5.29 2.01 -2.43
N LEU A 120 -4.36 2.31 -3.37
CA LEU A 120 -3.79 3.65 -3.50
C LEU A 120 -4.87 4.69 -3.81
N LEU A 121 -5.80 4.39 -4.72
CA LEU A 121 -6.91 5.29 -5.07
C LEU A 121 -7.90 5.46 -3.91
N ILE A 122 -8.32 4.37 -3.26
CA ILE A 122 -9.22 4.40 -2.10
C ILE A 122 -8.61 5.26 -0.99
N GLY A 123 -7.34 5.03 -0.66
CA GLY A 123 -6.64 5.83 0.35
C GLY A 123 -6.55 7.29 -0.01
N ALA A 124 -6.27 7.63 -1.29
CA ALA A 124 -6.21 8.99 -1.77
C ALA A 124 -7.58 9.68 -1.69
N VAL A 125 -8.65 9.02 -2.11
CA VAL A 125 -10.02 9.55 -2.11
C VAL A 125 -10.51 9.80 -0.69
N ILE A 126 -10.29 8.87 0.24
CA ILE A 126 -10.63 9.05 1.66
C ILE A 126 -9.82 10.21 2.27
N ARG A 127 -8.53 10.29 2.00
CA ARG A 127 -7.69 11.41 2.47
C ARG A 127 -8.10 12.74 1.88
N HIS A 128 -8.56 12.76 0.64
CA HIS A 128 -9.08 13.96 0.00
C HIS A 128 -10.28 14.54 0.74
N PHE A 129 -11.21 13.70 1.18
CA PHE A 129 -12.34 14.10 2.02
C PHE A 129 -11.86 14.81 3.30
N PHE A 130 -11.01 14.15 4.08
CA PHE A 130 -10.53 14.72 5.33
C PHE A 130 -9.68 15.98 5.13
N ASN A 131 -8.81 15.99 4.13
CA ASN A 131 -7.97 17.14 3.83
C ASN A 131 -8.81 18.37 3.42
N THR A 132 -9.89 18.16 2.67
CA THR A 132 -10.81 19.24 2.27
C THR A 132 -11.60 19.76 3.47
N LYS A 133 -12.13 18.84 4.28
CA LYS A 133 -12.84 19.18 5.52
C LYS A 133 -11.97 19.97 6.50
N HIS A 134 -10.71 19.55 6.71
CA HIS A 134 -9.78 20.24 7.62
C HIS A 134 -9.32 21.62 7.11
N LYS A 135 -9.47 21.90 5.80
CA LYS A 135 -9.25 23.23 5.24
C LYS A 135 -10.45 24.18 5.44
N GLY A 136 -11.52 23.72 6.10
CA GLY A 136 -12.76 24.50 6.26
C GLY A 136 -13.61 24.63 4.99
N LEU A 137 -13.30 23.81 3.95
CA LEU A 137 -14.08 23.77 2.70
C LEU A 137 -15.23 22.78 2.83
N ALA A 138 -16.24 22.92 1.96
CA ALA A 138 -17.36 21.97 1.90
C ALA A 138 -16.83 20.54 1.65
N PRO A 139 -17.21 19.56 2.51
CA PRO A 139 -16.70 18.20 2.38
C PRO A 139 -17.20 17.55 1.08
N PRO A 140 -16.33 16.97 0.26
CA PRO A 140 -16.71 16.31 -0.98
C PRO A 140 -17.29 14.91 -0.71
N TYR A 141 -18.58 14.81 -0.35
CA TYR A 141 -19.23 13.54 0.01
C TYR A 141 -19.19 12.48 -1.12
N TRP A 142 -19.08 12.89 -2.39
CA TRP A 142 -18.93 12.00 -3.53
C TRP A 142 -17.72 11.04 -3.38
N THR A 143 -16.72 11.43 -2.61
CA THR A 143 -15.52 10.60 -2.36
C THR A 143 -15.86 9.30 -1.65
N TRP A 144 -16.86 9.27 -0.80
CA TRP A 144 -17.31 8.04 -0.14
C TRP A 144 -17.95 7.07 -1.13
N LEU A 145 -18.76 7.58 -2.07
CA LEU A 145 -19.34 6.75 -3.13
C LEU A 145 -18.22 6.10 -3.96
N VAL A 146 -17.23 6.88 -4.37
CA VAL A 146 -16.08 6.38 -5.13
C VAL A 146 -15.28 5.35 -4.32
N ALA A 147 -15.04 5.59 -3.03
CA ALA A 147 -14.35 4.64 -2.15
C ALA A 147 -15.11 3.30 -2.05
N VAL A 148 -16.43 3.34 -1.91
CA VAL A 148 -17.29 2.13 -1.86
C VAL A 148 -17.22 1.36 -3.19
N ILE A 149 -17.34 2.04 -4.32
CA ILE A 149 -17.24 1.42 -5.66
C ILE A 149 -15.89 0.74 -5.84
N PHE A 150 -14.79 1.43 -5.54
CA PHE A 150 -13.45 0.86 -5.68
C PHE A 150 -13.20 -0.30 -4.71
N THR A 151 -13.75 -0.24 -3.50
CA THR A 151 -13.70 -1.36 -2.55
C THR A 151 -14.46 -2.57 -3.08
N GLY A 152 -15.67 -2.37 -3.61
CA GLY A 152 -16.43 -3.45 -4.28
C GLY A 152 -15.66 -4.07 -5.44
N PHE A 153 -14.98 -3.24 -6.23
CA PHE A 153 -14.15 -3.72 -7.34
C PHE A 153 -12.93 -4.52 -6.85
N ALA A 154 -12.28 -4.07 -5.78
CA ALA A 154 -11.17 -4.79 -5.16
C ALA A 154 -11.61 -6.16 -4.61
N ILE A 155 -12.77 -6.23 -3.96
CA ILE A 155 -13.37 -7.49 -3.48
C ILE A 155 -13.69 -8.40 -4.67
N MET A 156 -14.26 -7.88 -5.74
CA MET A 156 -14.54 -8.66 -6.96
C MET A 156 -13.24 -9.25 -7.54
N LEU A 157 -12.20 -8.47 -7.67
CA LEU A 157 -10.90 -8.95 -8.18
C LEU A 157 -10.28 -9.99 -7.26
N SER A 158 -10.44 -9.87 -5.93
CA SER A 158 -9.92 -10.86 -4.99
C SER A 158 -10.63 -12.21 -5.13
N GLN A 159 -11.88 -12.24 -5.57
CA GLN A 159 -12.64 -13.47 -5.78
C GLN A 159 -12.34 -14.10 -7.14
N LEU A 160 -12.20 -13.28 -8.21
CA LEU A 160 -11.98 -13.76 -9.57
C LEU A 160 -10.65 -14.50 -9.74
N GLY A 161 -9.60 -14.06 -9.07
CA GLY A 161 -8.27 -14.68 -9.14
C GLY A 161 -7.95 -15.61 -7.97
N ALA A 162 -8.93 -15.92 -7.12
CA ALA A 162 -8.70 -16.80 -5.99
C ALA A 162 -8.44 -18.23 -6.48
N PRO A 163 -7.42 -18.93 -5.94
CA PRO A 163 -7.19 -20.32 -6.27
C PRO A 163 -8.45 -21.14 -5.93
N GLN A 164 -9.03 -21.75 -6.95
CA GLN A 164 -10.18 -22.64 -6.76
C GLN A 164 -9.70 -23.94 -6.14
N VAL A 165 -9.87 -24.10 -4.84
CA VAL A 165 -9.71 -25.40 -4.19
C VAL A 165 -10.90 -26.25 -4.60
N LYS A 166 -10.69 -27.18 -5.54
CA LYS A 166 -11.69 -28.18 -5.86
C LYS A 166 -11.77 -29.13 -4.66
N TYR A 167 -12.76 -28.90 -3.83
CA TYR A 167 -13.07 -29.78 -2.71
C TYR A 167 -13.78 -31.03 -3.25
N ASP A 168 -13.04 -32.12 -3.36
CA ASP A 168 -13.63 -33.43 -3.69
C ASP A 168 -14.26 -34.02 -2.43
N GLN A 169 -15.57 -33.87 -2.30
CA GLN A 169 -16.32 -34.41 -1.18
C GLN A 169 -16.28 -35.95 -1.13
N SER A 170 -16.04 -36.63 -2.26
CA SER A 170 -15.98 -38.09 -2.33
C SER A 170 -14.69 -38.65 -1.73
N ALA A 171 -13.59 -37.87 -1.77
CA ALA A 171 -12.30 -38.27 -1.18
C ALA A 171 -12.27 -38.23 0.35
N HIS A 172 -13.28 -37.63 1.00
CA HIS A 172 -13.30 -37.38 2.45
C HIS A 172 -14.41 -38.16 3.18
N ALA A 173 -14.74 -39.36 2.67
CA ALA A 173 -15.80 -40.19 3.22
C ALA A 173 -15.55 -40.76 4.64
N SER A 174 -14.32 -40.62 5.17
CA SER A 174 -13.99 -41.07 6.53
C SER A 174 -13.32 -39.95 7.36
N PRO A 175 -13.51 -39.95 8.69
CA PRO A 175 -12.83 -38.98 9.58
C PRO A 175 -11.32 -39.03 9.48
N ALA A 176 -10.72 -40.18 9.19
CA ALA A 176 -9.26 -40.32 8.99
C ALA A 176 -8.80 -39.64 7.70
N ALA A 177 -9.55 -39.80 6.60
CA ALA A 177 -9.23 -39.14 5.33
C ALA A 177 -9.39 -37.61 5.44
N LEU A 178 -10.38 -37.12 6.17
CA LEU A 178 -10.58 -35.70 6.44
C LEU A 178 -9.43 -35.13 7.28
N HIS A 179 -8.96 -35.87 8.29
CA HIS A 179 -7.82 -35.47 9.09
C HIS A 179 -6.53 -35.38 8.24
N GLN A 180 -6.26 -36.38 7.41
CA GLN A 180 -5.10 -36.41 6.54
C GLN A 180 -5.14 -35.26 5.53
N ALA A 181 -6.27 -34.99 4.90
CA ALA A 181 -6.42 -33.87 3.97
C ALA A 181 -6.25 -32.51 4.66
N SER A 182 -6.72 -32.36 5.91
CA SER A 182 -6.50 -31.12 6.67
C SER A 182 -5.03 -30.92 7.06
N VAL A 183 -4.31 -32.00 7.42
CA VAL A 183 -2.87 -31.97 7.70
C VAL A 183 -2.07 -31.61 6.44
N GLU A 184 -2.39 -32.22 5.30
CA GLU A 184 -1.76 -31.90 4.01
C GLU A 184 -1.97 -30.42 3.65
N LEU A 185 -3.19 -29.90 3.81
CA LEU A 185 -3.51 -28.50 3.55
C LEU A 185 -2.70 -27.55 4.46
N VAL A 186 -2.57 -27.88 5.74
CA VAL A 186 -1.77 -27.10 6.69
C VAL A 186 -0.29 -27.15 6.32
N ILE A 187 0.23 -28.32 5.96
CA ILE A 187 1.63 -28.47 5.53
C ILE A 187 1.86 -27.65 4.25
N GLU A 188 1.01 -27.78 3.25
CA GLU A 188 1.15 -27.08 1.98
C GLU A 188 1.08 -25.56 2.13
N ARG A 189 0.17 -25.06 2.99
CA ARG A 189 -0.13 -23.63 3.09
C ARG A 189 0.65 -22.90 4.19
N CYS A 190 1.03 -23.59 5.24
CA CYS A 190 1.58 -22.96 6.44
C CYS A 190 3.03 -23.40 6.73
N ALA A 191 3.42 -24.63 6.39
CA ALA A 191 4.73 -25.17 6.74
C ALA A 191 5.88 -24.49 5.99
N SER A 192 5.64 -23.88 4.84
CA SER A 192 6.64 -23.09 4.13
C SER A 192 7.21 -21.93 4.96
N CYS A 193 6.42 -21.43 5.93
CA CYS A 193 6.81 -20.33 6.81
C CYS A 193 6.85 -20.72 8.30
N HIS A 194 6.10 -21.76 8.72
CA HIS A 194 5.88 -22.11 10.12
C HIS A 194 6.45 -23.48 10.54
N ALA A 195 7.19 -24.18 9.68
CA ALA A 195 7.86 -25.42 10.05
C ALA A 195 9.22 -25.15 10.68
N SER A 196 9.69 -26.10 11.53
CA SER A 196 11.03 -26.09 12.09
C SER A 196 12.14 -26.22 11.04
N LYS A 197 11.81 -26.73 9.85
CA LYS A 197 12.61 -26.71 8.63
C LYS A 197 11.72 -26.23 7.50
N PRO A 198 11.59 -24.89 7.30
CA PRO A 198 10.83 -24.35 6.19
C PRO A 198 11.45 -24.83 4.87
N GLY A 199 10.61 -25.19 3.89
CA GLY A 199 11.06 -25.75 2.60
C GLY A 199 11.86 -24.80 1.70
N TRP A 200 12.26 -23.65 2.21
CA TRP A 200 13.19 -22.71 1.60
C TRP A 200 14.51 -22.77 2.35
N ASP A 201 15.50 -23.41 1.74
CA ASP A 201 16.87 -23.40 2.21
C ASP A 201 17.37 -21.94 2.31
N GLY A 202 17.33 -21.38 3.51
CA GLY A 202 17.79 -20.02 3.78
C GLY A 202 16.94 -19.19 4.74
N LEU A 203 15.77 -19.67 5.15
CA LEU A 203 14.94 -19.03 6.20
C LEU A 203 14.80 -19.97 7.42
N ALA A 204 15.92 -20.27 8.06
CA ALA A 204 15.93 -20.76 9.43
C ALA A 204 15.72 -19.53 10.35
N PHE A 205 14.53 -19.44 10.99
CA PHE A 205 14.31 -18.56 12.11
C PHE A 205 14.69 -19.27 13.39
#